data_7e2fdb0d67a3b42e35b226801c85631c
#
_entry.id   7e2fdb0d67a3b42e35b226801c85631c
#
_cell.length_a   1.000
_cell.length_b   1.000
_cell.length_c   1.000
_cell.angle_alpha   90.00
_cell.angle_beta   90.00
_cell.angle_gamma   90.00
#
_symmetry.space_group_name_H-M   'P 1'
#
loop_
_entity.id
_entity.type
_entity.pdbx_description
1 polymer ?
#
loop_
_entity_poly.entity_id
_entity_poly.type
_entity_poly.pdbx_seq_one_letter_code
_entity_poly.pdbx_strand_id
1 'polypeptide(L)'
;MVLEWLYGFRQWLREEHRSRRLILFIVFVALLLDNMLMTVVVPIIPNYLYQLDKPEAAPQNRSVSASFHSIVSLYDNSVKTSGTAAASSPVTTVSTVTSPGPTASPGNSSDCPSSTSGLVNENVKVGMLFASKATVQLLTNPFIGPLTNRIGYQIPIFAGFCIMFLSTIMFAFSSSYALLFVARSLQGVGSSCSSVAGMGMLASVYTDDEERGHAIGIALGGLAMGVLVGPPFGSVLYEFVGKTAPFLILAFLALFDGALQLFVLQPTKVEPESQKGTPLFTLMKDPYIIIAAGAICFGNMGIAMMEPTLPIWMMETMCARKWQLGVAFLPASISYLIGTNIFGTLAHRMGRWLCALIGMVLVGFSVICVPFAKDIYGLIIPNFGVGFAIGMVDSSMMPIMGYLVDLRHVSVYGSVYAIADVAFCMGFALGPSIGGSVAESIGFPWLMTIIGLIDVLFAPLCIFLRNPPGNEEKIAILMDSNCSMKTRTYSTQDPYQSHDPDLDEDYDEDYD
;
A
#
# COMPACT_ATOMS: atom_id res chain seq x y z
N MET A 1 38.45 6.20 -18.28
CA MET A 1 38.11 6.66 -16.94
C MET A 1 36.62 6.53 -16.61
N VAL A 2 35.68 7.20 -17.32
CA VAL A 2 34.22 7.05 -17.03
C VAL A 2 33.72 5.65 -17.37
N LEU A 3 34.13 5.08 -18.50
CA LEU A 3 33.79 3.72 -18.92
C LEU A 3 34.40 2.64 -18.01
N GLU A 4 35.60 2.81 -17.54
CA GLU A 4 36.28 1.92 -16.59
C GLU A 4 35.64 2.00 -15.22
N TRP A 5 35.26 3.21 -14.78
CA TRP A 5 34.50 3.40 -13.55
C TRP A 5 33.12 2.75 -13.62
N LEU A 6 32.40 2.91 -14.74
CA LEU A 6 31.12 2.23 -15.00
C LEU A 6 31.29 0.71 -15.03
N TYR A 7 32.38 0.21 -15.59
CA TYR A 7 32.66 -1.23 -15.64
C TYR A 7 33.00 -1.78 -14.25
N GLY A 8 33.85 -1.09 -13.48
CA GLY A 8 34.16 -1.44 -12.10
C GLY A 8 32.94 -1.36 -11.18
N PHE A 9 32.10 -0.33 -11.34
CA PHE A 9 30.85 -0.17 -10.61
C PHE A 9 29.85 -1.29 -10.95
N ARG A 10 29.79 -1.68 -12.22
CA ARG A 10 28.94 -2.80 -12.68
C ARG A 10 29.45 -4.15 -12.16
N GLN A 11 30.75 -4.35 -12.04
CA GLN A 11 31.34 -5.57 -11.47
C GLN A 11 31.12 -5.60 -9.95
N TRP A 12 31.23 -4.47 -9.27
CA TRP A 12 30.92 -4.29 -7.85
C TRP A 12 29.44 -4.60 -7.55
N LEU A 13 28.51 -4.24 -8.43
CA LEU A 13 27.09 -4.54 -8.31
C LEU A 13 26.75 -6.03 -8.51
N ARG A 14 27.61 -6.79 -9.17
CA ARG A 14 27.39 -8.20 -9.52
C ARG A 14 27.73 -9.21 -8.44
N GLU A 15 28.36 -8.80 -7.34
CA GLU A 15 28.57 -9.73 -6.23
C GLU A 15 27.22 -10.24 -5.69
N GLU A 16 27.04 -11.55 -5.59
CA GLU A 16 25.77 -12.24 -5.39
C GLU A 16 24.99 -11.72 -4.16
N HIS A 17 25.64 -11.57 -3.02
CA HIS A 17 25.02 -11.00 -1.83
C HIS A 17 24.64 -9.53 -1.96
N ARG A 18 25.35 -8.77 -2.76
CA ARG A 18 25.10 -7.35 -3.00
C ARG A 18 23.96 -7.15 -3.98
N SER A 19 23.85 -8.04 -4.98
CA SER A 19 22.75 -8.07 -5.94
C SER A 19 21.40 -8.33 -5.25
N ARG A 20 21.30 -9.30 -4.33
CA ARG A 20 20.06 -9.61 -3.59
C ARG A 20 19.55 -8.41 -2.77
N ARG A 21 20.44 -7.76 -2.01
CA ARG A 21 20.09 -6.55 -1.23
C ARG A 21 19.68 -5.39 -2.11
N LEU A 22 20.30 -5.26 -3.28
CA LEU A 22 19.98 -4.22 -4.23
C LEU A 22 18.62 -4.44 -4.90
N ILE A 23 18.27 -5.68 -5.22
CA ILE A 23 16.93 -6.04 -5.71
C ILE A 23 15.88 -5.71 -4.65
N LEU A 24 16.13 -6.07 -3.37
CA LEU A 24 15.25 -5.70 -2.27
C LEU A 24 15.08 -4.19 -2.15
N PHE A 25 16.16 -3.42 -2.28
CA PHE A 25 16.12 -1.96 -2.25
C PHE A 25 15.31 -1.37 -3.40
N ILE A 26 15.44 -1.90 -4.63
CA ILE A 26 14.64 -1.48 -5.79
C ILE A 26 13.16 -1.74 -5.55
N VAL A 27 12.78 -2.93 -5.09
CA VAL A 27 11.38 -3.25 -4.81
C VAL A 27 10.83 -2.39 -3.66
N PHE A 28 11.63 -2.16 -2.62
CA PHE A 28 11.28 -1.26 -1.53
C PHE A 28 10.99 0.16 -2.04
N VAL A 29 11.88 0.73 -2.88
CA VAL A 29 11.71 2.08 -3.42
C VAL A 29 10.52 2.14 -4.38
N ALA A 30 10.33 1.12 -5.23
CA ALA A 30 9.20 1.04 -6.14
C ALA A 30 7.86 1.04 -5.37
N LEU A 31 7.72 0.25 -4.32
CA LEU A 31 6.53 0.22 -3.47
C LEU A 31 6.35 1.51 -2.66
N LEU A 32 7.44 2.10 -2.17
CA LEU A 32 7.42 3.39 -1.49
C LEU A 32 6.89 4.48 -2.42
N LEU A 33 7.42 4.61 -3.63
CA LEU A 33 7.02 5.62 -4.60
C LEU A 33 5.58 5.42 -5.08
N ASP A 34 5.16 4.18 -5.32
CA ASP A 34 3.78 3.88 -5.71
C ASP A 34 2.78 4.32 -4.65
N ASN A 35 3.04 3.97 -3.38
CA ASN A 35 2.16 4.33 -2.28
C ASN A 35 2.25 5.81 -1.90
N MET A 36 3.42 6.42 -2.06
CA MET A 36 3.57 7.87 -1.90
C MET A 36 2.77 8.63 -2.96
N LEU A 37 2.81 8.20 -4.23
CA LEU A 37 1.95 8.74 -5.29
C LEU A 37 0.46 8.53 -5.01
N MET A 38 0.10 7.40 -4.42
CA MET A 38 -1.28 7.14 -4.01
C MET A 38 -1.78 8.16 -3.00
N THR A 39 -0.97 8.48 -2.00
CA THR A 39 -1.39 9.26 -0.82
C THR A 39 -1.12 10.76 -0.93
N VAL A 40 -0.14 11.19 -1.73
CA VAL A 40 0.11 12.61 -2.06
C VAL A 40 -1.11 13.27 -2.68
N VAL A 41 -1.89 12.53 -3.44
CA VAL A 41 -3.10 13.01 -4.13
C VAL A 41 -4.22 13.36 -3.14
N VAL A 42 -4.28 12.69 -1.99
CA VAL A 42 -5.36 12.83 -1.00
C VAL A 42 -5.58 14.27 -0.53
N PRO A 43 -4.59 15.01 -0.06
CA PRO A 43 -4.79 16.40 0.37
C PRO A 43 -4.95 17.41 -0.79
N ILE A 44 -4.49 17.06 -2.00
CA ILE A 44 -4.42 18.00 -3.13
C ILE A 44 -5.73 18.02 -3.91
N ILE A 45 -6.28 16.85 -4.25
CA ILE A 45 -7.38 16.73 -5.20
C ILE A 45 -8.68 17.37 -4.75
N PRO A 46 -9.17 17.22 -3.51
CA PRO A 46 -10.43 17.83 -3.10
C PRO A 46 -10.43 19.35 -3.29
N ASN A 47 -9.35 20.02 -2.89
CA ASN A 47 -9.20 21.46 -3.03
C ASN A 47 -9.03 21.89 -4.50
N TYR A 48 -8.30 21.09 -5.28
CA TYR A 48 -8.10 21.38 -6.70
C TYR A 48 -9.38 21.23 -7.53
N LEU A 49 -10.19 20.19 -7.28
CA LEU A 49 -11.48 20.03 -7.96
C LEU A 49 -12.46 21.13 -7.60
N TYR A 50 -12.50 21.55 -6.34
CA TYR A 50 -13.30 22.70 -5.90
C TYR A 50 -12.92 24.00 -6.64
N GLN A 51 -11.65 24.19 -6.95
CA GLN A 51 -11.19 25.36 -7.74
C GLN A 51 -11.55 25.25 -9.23
N LEU A 52 -11.57 24.03 -9.79
CA LEU A 52 -11.93 23.78 -11.19
C LEU A 52 -13.43 23.98 -11.46
N ASP A 53 -14.30 23.64 -10.52
CA ASP A 53 -15.76 23.74 -10.67
C ASP A 53 -16.31 25.18 -10.41
N LYS A 54 -15.47 26.09 -9.90
CA LYS A 54 -15.80 27.52 -9.83
C LYS A 54 -15.26 28.23 -11.07
N PRO A 55 -16.12 28.67 -12.01
CA PRO A 55 -15.66 29.56 -13.08
C PRO A 55 -15.12 30.87 -12.45
N GLU A 56 -13.91 31.24 -12.84
CA GLU A 56 -13.24 32.47 -12.42
C GLU A 56 -14.20 33.68 -12.48
N ALA A 57 -14.62 34.18 -11.33
CA ALA A 57 -14.98 35.56 -11.21
C ALA A 57 -13.70 36.38 -11.46
N ALA A 58 -13.76 37.33 -12.41
CA ALA A 58 -12.67 38.12 -12.96
C ALA A 58 -11.56 38.52 -11.98
N PRO A 59 -10.32 38.67 -12.44
CA PRO A 59 -9.16 38.85 -11.59
C PRO A 59 -9.25 40.20 -10.85
N GLN A 60 -9.67 40.15 -9.59
CA GLN A 60 -9.38 41.24 -8.67
C GLN A 60 -7.92 41.09 -8.23
N ASN A 61 -7.13 42.10 -8.58
CA ASN A 61 -5.77 42.32 -8.11
C ASN A 61 -5.57 41.91 -6.65
N ARG A 62 -5.09 40.71 -6.44
CA ARG A 62 -4.57 40.26 -5.12
C ARG A 62 -3.06 40.48 -5.10
N SER A 63 -2.68 41.57 -4.45
CA SER A 63 -1.31 41.82 -4.03
C SER A 63 -0.78 40.63 -3.22
N VAL A 64 0.50 40.33 -3.42
CA VAL A 64 1.30 39.21 -2.81
C VAL A 64 1.27 39.19 -1.26
N SER A 65 0.54 40.09 -0.62
CA SER A 65 0.41 40.24 0.83
C SER A 65 -0.58 39.29 1.52
N ALA A 66 -1.44 38.56 0.76
CA ALA A 66 -2.51 37.75 1.34
C ALA A 66 -2.05 36.33 1.83
N SER A 67 -0.91 35.85 1.34
CA SER A 67 -0.42 34.51 1.70
C SER A 67 0.18 34.44 3.12
N PHE A 68 0.73 35.55 3.62
CA PHE A 68 1.33 35.60 4.96
C PHE A 68 0.27 35.71 6.09
N HIS A 69 -0.86 36.34 5.80
CA HIS A 69 -1.97 36.48 6.78
C HIS A 69 -2.70 35.17 7.02
N SER A 70 -2.71 34.23 6.06
CA SER A 70 -3.34 32.92 6.21
C SER A 70 -2.59 32.02 7.20
N ILE A 71 -1.26 32.12 7.27
CA ILE A 71 -0.43 31.33 8.21
C ILE A 71 -0.54 31.89 9.63
N VAL A 72 -0.60 33.22 9.77
CA VAL A 72 -0.72 33.87 11.09
C VAL A 72 -2.10 33.60 11.71
N SER A 73 -3.18 33.53 10.90
CA SER A 73 -4.53 33.23 11.39
C SER A 73 -4.71 31.78 11.87
N LEU A 74 -3.81 30.85 11.47
CA LEU A 74 -3.78 29.47 11.97
C LEU A 74 -3.13 29.36 13.37
N TYR A 75 -2.28 30.32 13.72
CA TYR A 75 -1.58 30.36 15.01
C TYR A 75 -2.21 31.30 16.04
N ASP A 76 -3.06 32.26 15.63
CA ASP A 76 -3.53 33.36 16.48
C ASP A 76 -4.99 33.16 16.99
N ASN A 77 -5.28 31.98 17.51
CA ASN A 77 -6.54 31.71 18.22
C ASN A 77 -6.37 31.59 19.75
N SER A 78 -5.28 32.15 20.28
CA SER A 78 -5.11 32.39 21.72
C SER A 78 -5.10 33.88 21.98
N VAL A 79 -6.07 34.34 22.79
CA VAL A 79 -6.21 35.68 23.38
C VAL A 79 -7.21 36.60 22.65
N LYS A 80 -8.49 36.44 22.98
CA LYS A 80 -9.40 37.57 23.14
C LYS A 80 -9.70 37.75 24.61
N THR A 81 -8.83 38.50 25.29
CA THR A 81 -9.14 39.10 26.56
C THR A 81 -9.70 40.52 26.32
N SER A 82 -10.79 40.79 26.99
CA SER A 82 -11.51 42.03 27.18
C SER A 82 -10.64 43.31 27.21
N GLY A 83 -11.14 44.35 26.53
CA GLY A 83 -10.66 45.72 26.69
C GLY A 83 -11.76 46.71 26.31
N THR A 84 -12.36 47.28 27.31
CA THR A 84 -13.36 48.34 27.39
C THR A 84 -12.88 49.64 26.77
N ALA A 85 -13.77 50.42 26.09
CA ALA A 85 -14.07 51.84 26.25
C ALA A 85 -14.65 52.47 24.98
N ALA A 86 -15.86 52.83 25.05
CA ALA A 86 -16.44 54.19 25.24
C ALA A 86 -16.70 55.01 23.96
N ALA A 87 -17.98 55.46 23.92
CA ALA A 87 -18.57 56.71 23.41
C ALA A 87 -18.87 56.78 21.89
N SER A 88 -20.02 56.98 21.42
CA SER A 88 -21.09 57.94 21.63
C SER A 88 -22.26 57.71 20.68
N SER A 89 -23.45 57.91 21.18
CA SER A 89 -24.78 57.92 20.55
C SER A 89 -24.95 59.07 19.49
N PRO A 90 -26.14 59.28 18.84
CA PRO A 90 -27.48 58.92 19.29
C PRO A 90 -28.55 58.53 18.20
N VAL A 91 -29.65 57.89 18.72
CA VAL A 91 -31.10 58.18 18.45
C VAL A 91 -31.71 57.83 17.09
N THR A 92 -32.68 56.95 17.03
CA THR A 92 -34.13 57.20 16.99
C THR A 92 -34.94 55.91 16.86
N THR A 93 -35.74 55.61 17.88
CA THR A 93 -37.16 55.18 17.95
C THR A 93 -37.79 54.39 16.78
N VAL A 94 -38.58 53.35 16.99
CA VAL A 94 -39.87 53.17 17.62
C VAL A 94 -40.44 51.77 17.33
N SER A 95 -41.04 51.15 18.36
CA SER A 95 -42.27 50.37 18.49
C SER A 95 -42.24 48.85 18.20
N THR A 96 -42.31 48.15 19.34
CA THR A 96 -43.36 47.22 19.80
C THR A 96 -44.05 46.29 18.79
N VAL A 97 -44.04 45.00 19.13
CA VAL A 97 -45.18 44.21 19.57
C VAL A 97 -44.75 42.88 20.20
N THR A 98 -45.30 42.64 21.34
CA THR A 98 -45.20 41.46 22.25
C THR A 98 -45.95 40.26 21.71
N SER A 99 -45.40 39.06 21.88
CA SER A 99 -46.21 37.92 22.36
C SER A 99 -45.34 36.75 22.80
N PRO A 100 -45.71 36.04 23.85
CA PRO A 100 -44.83 35.09 24.58
C PRO A 100 -45.10 33.63 24.24
N GLY A 101 -44.05 32.82 24.38
CA GLY A 101 -44.07 31.40 24.65
C GLY A 101 -43.50 30.52 23.59
N PRO A 102 -43.16 29.27 23.83
CA PRO A 102 -42.95 28.63 25.11
C PRO A 102 -41.49 28.14 25.35
N THR A 103 -41.19 27.88 26.56
CA THR A 103 -40.03 27.26 27.17
C THR A 103 -39.48 26.08 26.36
N ALA A 104 -38.30 26.22 25.77
CA ALA A 104 -37.53 25.10 25.24
C ALA A 104 -36.52 24.65 26.29
N SER A 105 -36.56 23.36 26.59
CA SER A 105 -35.60 22.62 27.40
C SER A 105 -34.18 22.78 26.82
N PRO A 106 -33.11 22.74 27.61
CA PRO A 106 -31.75 22.73 27.12
C PRO A 106 -31.44 21.34 26.52
N GLY A 107 -31.68 21.21 25.21
CA GLY A 107 -31.16 20.09 24.44
C GLY A 107 -29.68 20.31 24.18
N ASN A 108 -28.84 19.40 24.61
CA ASN A 108 -27.44 19.27 24.19
C ASN A 108 -27.37 19.05 22.68
N SER A 109 -27.36 20.10 21.91
CA SER A 109 -26.96 20.07 20.52
C SER A 109 -25.55 20.61 20.46
N SER A 110 -24.58 19.72 20.23
CA SER A 110 -23.23 20.09 19.78
C SER A 110 -23.37 20.73 18.41
N ASP A 111 -23.36 22.06 18.33
CA ASP A 111 -23.37 22.83 17.10
C ASP A 111 -22.04 22.69 16.36
N CYS A 112 -21.84 21.55 15.69
CA CYS A 112 -20.85 21.47 14.64
C CYS A 112 -21.43 22.17 13.39
N PRO A 113 -20.67 23.04 12.69
CA PRO A 113 -21.14 23.66 11.47
C PRO A 113 -21.51 22.58 10.45
N SER A 114 -22.82 22.43 10.20
CA SER A 114 -23.38 21.50 9.23
C SER A 114 -22.78 21.77 7.85
N SER A 115 -22.12 20.78 7.29
CA SER A 115 -21.57 20.83 5.94
C SER A 115 -22.70 21.06 4.93
N THR A 116 -22.59 22.15 4.18
CA THR A 116 -23.50 22.55 3.13
C THR A 116 -23.63 21.44 2.07
N SER A 117 -24.84 21.14 1.64
CA SER A 117 -25.21 20.13 0.64
C SER A 117 -24.46 20.17 -0.73
N GLY A 118 -23.63 21.19 -0.97
CA GLY A 118 -22.73 21.28 -2.14
C GLY A 118 -21.50 20.35 -2.07
N LEU A 119 -21.11 19.90 -0.88
CA LEU A 119 -19.96 19.00 -0.68
C LEU A 119 -20.22 17.54 -1.06
N VAL A 120 -21.48 17.11 -1.12
CA VAL A 120 -21.84 15.70 -1.39
C VAL A 120 -21.50 15.29 -2.83
N ASN A 121 -21.77 16.14 -3.82
CA ASN A 121 -21.45 15.85 -5.22
C ASN A 121 -19.94 15.86 -5.53
N GLU A 122 -19.18 16.69 -4.83
CA GLU A 122 -17.71 16.71 -4.95
C GLU A 122 -17.08 15.46 -4.31
N ASN A 123 -17.63 14.97 -3.21
CA ASN A 123 -17.19 13.75 -2.55
C ASN A 123 -17.32 12.52 -3.45
N VAL A 124 -18.38 12.42 -4.27
CA VAL A 124 -18.56 11.32 -5.23
C VAL A 124 -17.49 11.36 -6.33
N LYS A 125 -17.18 12.52 -6.91
CA LYS A 125 -16.13 12.67 -7.92
C LYS A 125 -14.75 12.31 -7.35
N VAL A 126 -14.45 12.78 -6.14
CA VAL A 126 -13.21 12.46 -5.42
C VAL A 126 -13.13 10.95 -5.11
N GLY A 127 -14.21 10.37 -4.57
CA GLY A 127 -14.29 8.94 -4.28
C GLY A 127 -14.09 8.07 -5.53
N MET A 128 -14.72 8.41 -6.65
CA MET A 128 -14.53 7.73 -7.93
C MET A 128 -13.08 7.82 -8.43
N LEU A 129 -12.44 8.98 -8.26
CA LEU A 129 -11.04 9.16 -8.64
C LEU A 129 -10.11 8.28 -7.80
N PHE A 130 -10.34 8.18 -6.50
CA PHE A 130 -9.55 7.30 -5.63
C PHE A 130 -9.80 5.82 -5.91
N ALA A 131 -11.03 5.41 -6.09
CA ALA A 131 -11.40 4.04 -6.43
C ALA A 131 -10.84 3.60 -7.80
N SER A 132 -10.64 4.51 -8.74
CA SER A 132 -10.22 4.19 -10.11
C SER A 132 -8.86 3.46 -10.17
N LYS A 133 -7.87 3.86 -9.37
CA LYS A 133 -6.57 3.18 -9.29
C LYS A 133 -6.75 1.72 -8.85
N ALA A 134 -7.39 1.52 -7.70
CA ALA A 134 -7.57 0.19 -7.12
C ALA A 134 -8.44 -0.72 -8.01
N THR A 135 -9.46 -0.17 -8.64
CA THR A 135 -10.33 -0.90 -9.58
C THR A 135 -9.56 -1.35 -10.83
N VAL A 136 -8.77 -0.45 -11.43
CA VAL A 136 -7.96 -0.81 -12.61
C VAL A 136 -6.86 -1.79 -12.23
N GLN A 137 -6.21 -1.62 -11.08
CA GLN A 137 -5.21 -2.55 -10.56
C GLN A 137 -5.84 -3.94 -10.34
N LEU A 138 -7.02 -4.03 -9.73
CA LEU A 138 -7.79 -5.24 -9.52
C LEU A 138 -8.06 -5.98 -10.85
N LEU A 139 -8.47 -5.24 -11.89
CA LEU A 139 -8.75 -5.81 -13.22
C LEU A 139 -7.49 -6.22 -13.97
N THR A 140 -6.36 -5.56 -13.74
CA THR A 140 -5.09 -5.78 -14.46
C THR A 140 -4.29 -6.93 -13.86
N ASN A 141 -4.31 -7.12 -12.54
CA ASN A 141 -3.55 -8.14 -11.82
C ASN A 141 -3.68 -9.57 -12.38
N PRO A 142 -4.89 -10.07 -12.74
CA PRO A 142 -5.04 -11.40 -13.31
C PRO A 142 -4.29 -11.61 -14.62
N PHE A 143 -3.97 -10.54 -15.35
CA PHE A 143 -3.20 -10.61 -16.61
C PHE A 143 -1.70 -10.48 -16.34
N ILE A 144 -1.29 -9.64 -15.38
CA ILE A 144 0.12 -9.41 -15.05
C ILE A 144 0.76 -10.66 -14.43
N GLY A 145 0.07 -11.38 -13.54
CA GLY A 145 0.59 -12.60 -12.93
C GLY A 145 1.07 -13.65 -13.95
N PRO A 146 0.20 -14.13 -14.85
CA PRO A 146 0.60 -15.04 -15.92
C PRO A 146 1.62 -14.44 -16.89
N LEU A 147 1.60 -13.12 -17.12
CA LEU A 147 2.56 -12.43 -17.97
C LEU A 147 3.96 -12.48 -17.36
N THR A 148 4.11 -12.18 -16.07
CA THR A 148 5.40 -12.27 -15.36
C THR A 148 5.97 -13.68 -15.41
N ASN A 149 5.15 -14.71 -15.34
CA ASN A 149 5.58 -16.10 -15.46
C ASN A 149 6.12 -16.44 -16.86
N ARG A 150 5.73 -15.71 -17.92
CA ARG A 150 6.16 -15.94 -19.29
C ARG A 150 7.39 -15.14 -19.70
N ILE A 151 7.45 -13.88 -19.30
CA ILE A 151 8.49 -12.93 -19.74
C ILE A 151 9.49 -12.59 -18.64
N GLY A 152 9.36 -13.21 -17.45
CA GLY A 152 10.17 -12.91 -16.27
C GLY A 152 9.68 -11.67 -15.52
N TYR A 153 10.23 -11.43 -14.33
CA TYR A 153 9.80 -10.35 -13.44
C TYR A 153 10.38 -8.98 -13.83
N GLN A 154 11.55 -8.96 -14.47
CA GLN A 154 12.31 -7.73 -14.71
C GLN A 154 11.61 -6.78 -15.71
N ILE A 155 11.04 -7.34 -16.79
CA ILE A 155 10.36 -6.56 -17.82
C ILE A 155 9.09 -5.90 -17.28
N PRO A 156 8.19 -6.61 -16.57
CA PRO A 156 7.00 -5.99 -15.97
C PRO A 156 7.32 -4.91 -14.92
N ILE A 157 8.34 -5.09 -14.07
CA ILE A 157 8.75 -4.05 -13.11
C ILE A 157 9.16 -2.78 -13.86
N PHE A 158 9.98 -2.90 -14.88
CA PHE A 158 10.43 -1.75 -15.66
C PHE A 158 9.29 -1.11 -16.46
N ALA A 159 8.38 -1.91 -17.04
CA ALA A 159 7.16 -1.40 -17.68
C ALA A 159 6.27 -0.64 -16.68
N GLY A 160 6.11 -1.20 -15.47
CA GLY A 160 5.42 -0.55 -14.36
C GLY A 160 6.00 0.82 -14.04
N PHE A 161 7.33 0.91 -13.92
CA PHE A 161 8.03 2.17 -13.74
C PHE A 161 7.71 3.18 -14.86
N CYS A 162 7.81 2.79 -16.12
CA CYS A 162 7.53 3.69 -17.25
C CYS A 162 6.08 4.24 -17.20
N ILE A 163 5.11 3.37 -16.91
CA ILE A 163 3.70 3.75 -16.77
C ILE A 163 3.50 4.69 -15.58
N MET A 164 4.13 4.40 -14.43
CA MET A 164 4.07 5.22 -13.23
C MET A 164 4.67 6.61 -13.47
N PHE A 165 5.82 6.67 -14.11
CA PHE A 165 6.46 7.93 -14.49
C PHE A 165 5.55 8.77 -15.41
N LEU A 166 5.02 8.15 -16.48
CA LEU A 166 4.13 8.83 -17.41
C LEU A 166 2.86 9.34 -16.71
N SER A 167 2.22 8.51 -15.90
CA SER A 167 1.03 8.90 -15.14
C SER A 167 1.30 10.06 -14.18
N THR A 168 2.48 10.08 -13.54
CA THR A 168 2.90 11.15 -12.63
C THR A 168 3.07 12.48 -13.37
N ILE A 169 3.67 12.46 -14.55
CA ILE A 169 3.78 13.64 -15.42
C ILE A 169 2.39 14.12 -15.86
N MET A 170 1.50 13.19 -16.24
CA MET A 170 0.11 13.56 -16.56
C MET A 170 -0.60 14.21 -15.38
N PHE A 171 -0.38 13.74 -14.14
CA PHE A 171 -0.90 14.40 -12.94
C PHE A 171 -0.36 15.80 -12.75
N ALA A 172 0.95 16.00 -12.92
CA ALA A 172 1.59 17.31 -12.76
C ALA A 172 0.96 18.37 -13.64
N PHE A 173 0.66 18.03 -14.89
CA PHE A 173 0.17 18.98 -15.91
C PHE A 173 -1.34 18.87 -16.19
N SER A 174 -2.08 18.04 -15.47
CA SER A 174 -3.52 17.89 -15.69
C SER A 174 -4.29 19.16 -15.34
N SER A 175 -5.19 19.56 -16.26
CA SER A 175 -6.10 20.71 -16.10
C SER A 175 -7.58 20.33 -16.08
N SER A 176 -7.92 19.05 -16.23
CA SER A 176 -9.29 18.57 -16.26
C SER A 176 -9.48 17.30 -15.43
N TYR A 177 -10.70 17.08 -14.91
CA TYR A 177 -11.06 15.88 -14.17
C TYR A 177 -10.84 14.59 -14.98
N ALA A 178 -11.21 14.62 -16.27
CA ALA A 178 -11.03 13.46 -17.15
C ALA A 178 -9.56 13.04 -17.27
N LEU A 179 -8.64 14.01 -17.41
CA LEU A 179 -7.21 13.73 -17.50
C LEU A 179 -6.66 13.20 -16.17
N LEU A 180 -7.13 13.72 -15.03
CA LEU A 180 -6.79 13.18 -13.70
C LEU A 180 -7.25 11.74 -13.56
N PHE A 181 -8.48 11.44 -14.00
CA PHE A 181 -9.05 10.09 -13.95
C PHE A 181 -8.26 9.09 -14.81
N VAL A 182 -7.89 9.49 -16.03
CA VAL A 182 -7.05 8.68 -16.93
C VAL A 182 -5.66 8.45 -16.33
N ALA A 183 -5.03 9.50 -15.80
CA ALA A 183 -3.72 9.38 -15.15
C ALA A 183 -3.77 8.43 -13.94
N ARG A 184 -4.85 8.50 -13.13
CA ARG A 184 -5.08 7.63 -11.98
C ARG A 184 -5.29 6.17 -12.41
N SER A 185 -6.06 5.96 -13.49
CA SER A 185 -6.28 4.64 -14.07
C SER A 185 -4.98 4.02 -14.59
N LEU A 186 -4.17 4.79 -15.31
CA LEU A 186 -2.83 4.36 -15.77
C LEU A 186 -1.90 4.02 -14.59
N GLN A 187 -1.97 4.79 -13.51
CA GLN A 187 -1.22 4.49 -12.29
C GLN A 187 -1.60 3.10 -11.74
N GLY A 188 -2.89 2.70 -11.80
CA GLY A 188 -3.34 1.35 -11.42
C GLY A 188 -2.66 0.24 -12.22
N VAL A 189 -2.51 0.42 -13.54
CA VAL A 189 -1.76 -0.54 -14.39
C VAL A 189 -0.29 -0.61 -14.00
N GLY A 190 0.37 0.54 -13.81
CA GLY A 190 1.77 0.59 -13.40
C GLY A 190 2.01 -0.05 -12.03
N SER A 191 1.12 0.24 -11.08
CA SER A 191 1.13 -0.33 -9.73
C SER A 191 0.98 -1.87 -9.75
N SER A 192 0.06 -2.41 -10.58
CA SER A 192 -0.10 -3.85 -10.79
C SER A 192 1.20 -4.50 -11.29
N CYS A 193 1.86 -3.88 -12.26
CA CYS A 193 3.12 -4.39 -12.79
C CYS A 193 4.24 -4.39 -11.73
N SER A 194 4.36 -3.31 -10.96
CA SER A 194 5.42 -3.15 -9.96
C SER A 194 5.21 -4.04 -8.74
N SER A 195 3.98 -4.13 -8.21
CA SER A 195 3.68 -4.91 -6.99
C SER A 195 3.77 -6.40 -7.26
N VAL A 196 3.08 -6.90 -8.29
CA VAL A 196 3.05 -8.35 -8.61
C VAL A 196 4.44 -8.84 -9.01
N ALA A 197 5.12 -8.15 -9.92
CA ALA A 197 6.43 -8.56 -10.37
C ALA A 197 7.51 -8.33 -9.30
N GLY A 198 7.41 -7.27 -8.49
CA GLY A 198 8.34 -7.00 -7.39
C GLY A 198 8.28 -8.07 -6.31
N MET A 199 7.08 -8.40 -5.82
CA MET A 199 6.90 -9.45 -4.82
C MET A 199 7.28 -10.83 -5.36
N GLY A 200 6.90 -11.15 -6.63
CA GLY A 200 7.30 -12.38 -7.30
C GLY A 200 8.82 -12.51 -7.43
N MET A 201 9.51 -11.43 -7.79
CA MET A 201 10.97 -11.41 -7.88
C MET A 201 11.64 -11.59 -6.51
N LEU A 202 11.14 -10.95 -5.44
CA LEU A 202 11.66 -11.18 -4.10
C LEU A 202 11.51 -12.64 -3.68
N ALA A 203 10.36 -13.26 -3.98
CA ALA A 203 10.13 -14.66 -3.66
C ALA A 203 11.05 -15.60 -4.45
N SER A 204 11.42 -15.26 -5.69
CA SER A 204 12.33 -16.06 -6.51
C SER A 204 13.81 -15.90 -6.11
N VAL A 205 14.19 -14.71 -5.63
CA VAL A 205 15.57 -14.40 -5.22
C VAL A 205 15.86 -14.92 -3.81
N TYR A 206 14.90 -14.83 -2.89
CA TYR A 206 14.99 -15.32 -1.51
C TYR A 206 14.31 -16.68 -1.41
N THR A 207 15.07 -17.74 -1.64
CA THR A 207 14.54 -19.13 -1.65
C THR A 207 14.33 -19.69 -0.26
N ASP A 208 15.12 -19.25 0.72
CA ASP A 208 14.91 -19.61 2.11
C ASP A 208 13.66 -18.92 2.67
N ASP A 209 12.84 -19.67 3.40
CA ASP A 209 11.53 -19.25 3.84
C ASP A 209 11.60 -18.14 4.92
N GLU A 210 12.61 -18.20 5.82
CA GLU A 210 12.85 -17.16 6.84
C GLU A 210 13.37 -15.88 6.18
N GLU A 211 14.35 -15.97 5.28
CA GLU A 211 14.90 -14.83 4.54
C GLU A 211 13.83 -14.16 3.65
N ARG A 212 12.98 -14.98 3.01
CA ARG A 212 11.85 -14.50 2.20
C ARG A 212 10.86 -13.69 3.04
N GLY A 213 10.49 -14.20 4.21
CA GLY A 213 9.61 -13.48 5.14
C GLY A 213 10.18 -12.13 5.56
N HIS A 214 11.48 -12.09 5.87
CA HIS A 214 12.17 -10.85 6.23
C HIS A 214 12.23 -9.86 5.06
N ALA A 215 12.59 -10.31 3.85
CA ALA A 215 12.67 -9.48 2.66
C ALA A 215 11.30 -8.88 2.28
N ILE A 216 10.23 -9.69 2.31
CA ILE A 216 8.86 -9.23 2.06
C ILE A 216 8.41 -8.24 3.15
N GLY A 217 8.74 -8.48 4.42
CA GLY A 217 8.45 -7.55 5.51
C GLY A 217 9.10 -6.18 5.31
N ILE A 218 10.36 -6.13 4.86
CA ILE A 218 11.05 -4.87 4.51
C ILE A 218 10.35 -4.19 3.32
N ALA A 219 10.00 -4.94 2.28
CA ALA A 219 9.32 -4.39 1.10
C ALA A 219 7.96 -3.77 1.47
N LEU A 220 7.17 -4.43 2.33
CA LEU A 220 5.93 -3.88 2.89
C LEU A 220 6.19 -2.65 3.78
N GLY A 221 7.34 -2.59 4.45
CA GLY A 221 7.80 -1.40 5.15
C GLY A 221 7.97 -0.19 4.22
N GLY A 222 8.38 -0.41 2.96
CA GLY A 222 8.42 0.62 1.91
C GLY A 222 7.03 1.16 1.58
N LEU A 223 6.03 0.27 1.44
CA LEU A 223 4.63 0.62 1.28
C LEU A 223 4.14 1.51 2.44
N ALA A 224 4.36 1.05 3.68
CA ALA A 224 3.99 1.79 4.88
C ALA A 224 4.59 3.20 4.93
N MET A 225 5.87 3.30 4.57
CA MET A 225 6.61 4.56 4.56
C MET A 225 6.08 5.52 3.49
N GLY A 226 5.65 4.99 2.32
CA GLY A 226 4.97 5.77 1.28
C GLY A 226 3.65 6.36 1.75
N VAL A 227 2.84 5.57 2.44
CA VAL A 227 1.56 6.03 3.04
C VAL A 227 1.79 7.07 4.14
N LEU A 228 2.83 6.89 4.98
CA LEU A 228 3.15 7.81 6.07
C LEU A 228 3.66 9.17 5.58
N VAL A 229 4.58 9.16 4.60
CA VAL A 229 5.27 10.37 4.13
C VAL A 229 4.44 11.14 3.10
N GLY A 230 3.60 10.42 2.31
CA GLY A 230 2.87 11.00 1.18
C GLY A 230 2.01 12.22 1.51
N PRO A 231 1.04 12.12 2.45
CA PRO A 231 0.15 13.23 2.75
C PRO A 231 0.85 14.48 3.28
N PRO A 232 1.78 14.42 4.25
CA PRO A 232 2.55 15.59 4.67
C PRO A 232 3.38 16.21 3.55
N PHE A 233 4.07 15.38 2.77
CA PHE A 233 4.86 15.83 1.63
C PHE A 233 3.99 16.54 0.58
N GLY A 234 2.83 15.94 0.25
CA GLY A 234 1.88 16.53 -0.69
C GLY A 234 1.32 17.86 -0.22
N SER A 235 0.87 17.92 1.04
CA SER A 235 0.26 19.12 1.63
C SER A 235 1.24 20.29 1.68
N VAL A 236 2.44 20.06 2.19
CA VAL A 236 3.47 21.11 2.32
C VAL A 236 3.87 21.65 0.95
N LEU A 237 4.20 20.79 0.01
CA LEU A 237 4.61 21.23 -1.31
C LEU A 237 3.47 21.89 -2.10
N TYR A 238 2.24 21.42 -1.95
CA TYR A 238 1.09 22.04 -2.56
C TYR A 238 0.85 23.47 -2.05
N GLU A 239 1.00 23.70 -0.76
CA GLU A 239 0.80 25.02 -0.14
C GLU A 239 1.88 26.02 -0.53
N PHE A 240 3.17 25.61 -0.53
CA PHE A 240 4.29 26.53 -0.75
C PHE A 240 4.67 26.74 -2.22
N VAL A 241 4.52 25.72 -3.07
CA VAL A 241 5.01 25.74 -4.45
C VAL A 241 3.88 25.52 -5.47
N GLY A 242 2.78 24.91 -5.04
CA GLY A 242 1.63 24.63 -5.88
C GLY A 242 1.51 23.16 -6.30
N LYS A 243 0.44 22.84 -7.07
CA LYS A 243 0.05 21.47 -7.45
C LYS A 243 1.16 20.68 -8.15
N THR A 244 1.90 21.31 -9.03
CA THR A 244 2.84 20.64 -9.95
C THR A 244 4.09 20.13 -9.24
N ALA A 245 4.54 20.83 -8.18
CA ALA A 245 5.80 20.53 -7.50
C ALA A 245 5.89 19.12 -6.89
N PRO A 246 4.93 18.63 -6.09
CA PRO A 246 5.04 17.29 -5.48
C PRO A 246 5.12 16.20 -6.54
N PHE A 247 4.37 16.32 -7.64
CA PHE A 247 4.39 15.33 -8.72
C PHE A 247 5.68 15.35 -9.53
N LEU A 248 6.27 16.53 -9.80
CA LEU A 248 7.56 16.60 -10.49
C LEU A 248 8.71 16.04 -9.66
N ILE A 249 8.71 16.28 -8.35
CA ILE A 249 9.72 15.69 -7.45
C ILE A 249 9.58 14.17 -7.44
N LEU A 250 8.35 13.65 -7.34
CA LEU A 250 8.10 12.20 -7.40
C LEU A 250 8.47 11.61 -8.75
N ALA A 251 8.20 12.31 -9.86
CA ALA A 251 8.63 11.89 -11.19
C ALA A 251 10.16 11.82 -11.29
N PHE A 252 10.88 12.76 -10.70
CA PHE A 252 12.34 12.73 -10.65
C PHE A 252 12.87 11.55 -9.81
N LEU A 253 12.27 11.29 -8.66
CA LEU A 253 12.61 10.12 -7.84
C LEU A 253 12.29 8.81 -8.57
N ALA A 254 11.16 8.74 -9.27
CA ALA A 254 10.81 7.60 -10.10
C ALA A 254 11.84 7.41 -11.23
N LEU A 255 12.29 8.49 -11.87
CA LEU A 255 13.34 8.40 -12.90
C LEU A 255 14.64 7.82 -12.35
N PHE A 256 15.01 8.19 -11.12
CA PHE A 256 16.18 7.61 -10.44
C PHE A 256 15.98 6.11 -10.18
N ASP A 257 14.82 5.68 -9.70
CA ASP A 257 14.50 4.26 -9.49
C ASP A 257 14.53 3.49 -10.82
N GLY A 258 13.96 4.04 -11.89
CA GLY A 258 14.00 3.45 -13.23
C GLY A 258 15.41 3.30 -13.78
N ALA A 259 16.28 4.28 -13.56
CA ALA A 259 17.69 4.18 -13.91
C ALA A 259 18.38 3.04 -13.14
N LEU A 260 18.10 2.94 -11.83
CA LEU A 260 18.62 1.86 -10.99
C LEU A 260 18.13 0.48 -11.49
N GLN A 261 16.85 0.37 -11.85
CA GLN A 261 16.28 -0.84 -12.44
C GLN A 261 17.00 -1.25 -13.73
N LEU A 262 17.28 -0.33 -14.64
CA LEU A 262 18.03 -0.60 -15.88
C LEU A 262 19.45 -1.12 -15.62
N PHE A 263 20.14 -0.53 -14.64
CA PHE A 263 21.50 -0.95 -14.30
C PHE A 263 21.57 -2.33 -13.64
N VAL A 264 20.62 -2.61 -12.74
CA VAL A 264 20.65 -3.80 -11.87
C VAL A 264 19.91 -4.97 -12.51
N LEU A 265 18.68 -4.74 -12.97
CA LEU A 265 17.80 -5.82 -13.44
C LEU A 265 18.10 -6.23 -14.89
N GLN A 266 18.72 -5.39 -15.72
CA GLN A 266 19.04 -5.65 -17.12
C GLN A 266 17.88 -6.31 -17.88
N PRO A 267 16.74 -5.66 -18.08
CA PRO A 267 15.54 -6.27 -18.67
C PRO A 267 15.75 -6.83 -20.09
N THR A 268 16.84 -6.47 -20.76
CA THR A 268 17.22 -6.96 -22.09
C THR A 268 17.87 -8.35 -22.11
N LYS A 269 18.20 -8.93 -20.95
CA LYS A 269 18.91 -10.22 -20.83
C LYS A 269 18.11 -11.23 -20.02
N VAL A 270 16.81 -11.25 -20.18
CA VAL A 270 15.95 -12.17 -19.46
C VAL A 270 15.94 -13.53 -20.13
N GLU A 271 16.34 -14.55 -19.40
CA GLU A 271 16.00 -15.93 -19.75
C GLU A 271 14.59 -16.21 -19.21
N PRO A 272 13.63 -16.60 -20.07
CA PRO A 272 12.31 -17.00 -19.60
C PRO A 272 12.45 -18.18 -18.64
N GLU A 273 11.65 -18.20 -17.56
CA GLU A 273 11.61 -19.32 -16.63
C GLU A 273 11.40 -20.63 -17.42
N SER A 274 12.28 -21.58 -17.21
CA SER A 274 12.29 -22.87 -17.92
C SER A 274 11.06 -23.74 -17.62
N GLN A 275 10.33 -23.41 -16.55
CA GLN A 275 9.12 -24.12 -16.13
C GLN A 275 7.88 -23.24 -16.33
N LYS A 276 6.84 -23.81 -16.94
CA LYS A 276 5.52 -23.16 -17.01
C LYS A 276 4.93 -23.11 -15.61
N GLY A 277 4.66 -21.91 -15.10
CA GLY A 277 3.98 -21.70 -13.82
C GLY A 277 2.56 -22.30 -13.81
N THR A 278 2.07 -22.59 -12.61
CA THR A 278 0.70 -23.09 -12.43
C THR A 278 -0.31 -22.04 -12.92
N PRO A 279 -1.33 -22.43 -13.71
CA PRO A 279 -2.36 -21.52 -14.18
C PRO A 279 -3.09 -20.83 -13.01
N LEU A 280 -3.42 -19.55 -13.16
CA LEU A 280 -4.11 -18.74 -12.15
C LEU A 280 -5.39 -19.41 -11.63
N PHE A 281 -6.20 -20.00 -12.53
CA PHE A 281 -7.43 -20.72 -12.17
C PHE A 281 -7.20 -21.94 -11.28
N THR A 282 -6.07 -22.61 -11.44
CA THR A 282 -5.71 -23.77 -10.60
C THR A 282 -5.32 -23.31 -9.20
N LEU A 283 -4.57 -22.21 -9.10
CA LEU A 283 -4.23 -21.59 -7.81
C LEU A 283 -5.48 -21.07 -7.07
N MET A 284 -6.44 -20.50 -7.78
CA MET A 284 -7.73 -20.05 -7.21
C MET A 284 -8.63 -21.21 -6.75
N LYS A 285 -8.38 -22.45 -7.13
CA LYS A 285 -9.10 -23.62 -6.60
C LYS A 285 -8.48 -24.17 -5.32
N ASP A 286 -7.27 -23.76 -4.99
CA ASP A 286 -6.60 -24.20 -3.76
C ASP A 286 -7.18 -23.44 -2.55
N PRO A 287 -7.85 -24.17 -1.61
CA PRO A 287 -8.50 -23.54 -0.47
C PRO A 287 -7.51 -22.80 0.45
N TYR A 288 -6.27 -23.26 0.53
CA TYR A 288 -5.25 -22.62 1.37
C TYR A 288 -4.82 -21.26 0.81
N ILE A 289 -4.66 -21.17 -0.51
CA ILE A 289 -4.38 -19.88 -1.18
C ILE A 289 -5.55 -18.92 -1.01
N ILE A 290 -6.80 -19.42 -1.13
CA ILE A 290 -7.99 -18.60 -0.93
C ILE A 290 -8.11 -18.10 0.52
N ILE A 291 -7.80 -18.92 1.51
CA ILE A 291 -7.81 -18.51 2.93
C ILE A 291 -6.75 -17.42 3.16
N ALA A 292 -5.54 -17.59 2.65
CA ALA A 292 -4.49 -16.59 2.79
C ALA A 292 -4.84 -15.28 2.08
N ALA A 293 -5.38 -15.34 0.85
CA ALA A 293 -5.89 -14.19 0.12
C ALA A 293 -7.06 -13.50 0.85
N GLY A 294 -7.97 -14.30 1.41
CA GLY A 294 -9.09 -13.81 2.21
C GLY A 294 -8.62 -13.05 3.46
N ALA A 295 -7.60 -13.53 4.16
CA ALA A 295 -7.01 -12.85 5.31
C ALA A 295 -6.41 -11.48 4.91
N ILE A 296 -5.72 -11.40 3.76
CA ILE A 296 -5.22 -10.13 3.23
C ILE A 296 -6.39 -9.19 2.88
N CYS A 297 -7.41 -9.69 2.19
CA CYS A 297 -8.57 -8.90 1.76
C CYS A 297 -9.33 -8.31 2.96
N PHE A 298 -9.76 -9.15 3.90
CA PHE A 298 -10.56 -8.72 5.04
C PHE A 298 -9.73 -7.89 6.02
N GLY A 299 -8.49 -8.28 6.32
CA GLY A 299 -7.61 -7.52 7.20
C GLY A 299 -7.37 -6.08 6.71
N ASN A 300 -7.28 -5.86 5.39
CA ASN A 300 -7.14 -4.53 4.80
C ASN A 300 -8.48 -3.81 4.57
N MET A 301 -9.62 -4.53 4.57
CA MET A 301 -10.94 -3.94 4.33
C MET A 301 -11.32 -2.92 5.42
N GLY A 302 -10.92 -3.16 6.67
CA GLY A 302 -11.17 -2.25 7.78
C GLY A 302 -10.63 -0.84 7.52
N ILE A 303 -9.35 -0.74 7.15
CA ILE A 303 -8.72 0.56 6.84
C ILE A 303 -9.28 1.16 5.54
N ALA A 304 -9.54 0.34 4.53
CA ALA A 304 -10.08 0.78 3.24
C ALA A 304 -11.48 1.40 3.36
N MET A 305 -12.33 0.88 4.26
CA MET A 305 -13.63 1.47 4.57
C MET A 305 -13.51 2.70 5.49
N MET A 306 -12.53 2.70 6.37
CA MET A 306 -12.29 3.78 7.32
C MET A 306 -11.75 5.04 6.64
N GLU A 307 -10.90 4.91 5.61
CA GLU A 307 -10.32 6.05 4.89
C GLU A 307 -11.35 7.08 4.39
N PRO A 308 -12.43 6.71 3.69
CA PRO A 308 -13.44 7.67 3.26
C PRO A 308 -14.43 8.08 4.35
N THR A 309 -14.71 7.23 5.34
CA THR A 309 -15.82 7.42 6.27
C THR A 309 -15.41 8.07 7.59
N LEU A 310 -14.21 7.77 8.09
CA LEU A 310 -13.72 8.32 9.37
C LEU A 310 -13.59 9.86 9.33
N PRO A 311 -13.06 10.50 8.27
CA PRO A 311 -12.98 11.96 8.22
C PRO A 311 -14.35 12.63 8.32
N ILE A 312 -15.36 12.08 7.65
CA ILE A 312 -16.74 12.60 7.68
C ILE A 312 -17.30 12.47 9.10
N TRP A 313 -17.19 11.29 9.69
CA TRP A 313 -17.65 11.03 11.06
C TRP A 313 -16.94 11.92 12.10
N MET A 314 -15.64 12.19 11.94
CA MET A 314 -14.90 13.12 12.81
C MET A 314 -15.37 14.56 12.67
N MET A 315 -15.74 15.01 11.48
CA MET A 315 -16.31 16.35 11.28
C MET A 315 -17.68 16.48 11.93
N GLU A 316 -18.52 15.46 11.86
CA GLU A 316 -19.87 15.45 12.40
C GLU A 316 -19.91 15.30 13.93
N THR A 317 -19.04 14.47 14.50
CA THR A 317 -19.11 14.11 15.93
C THR A 317 -18.10 14.86 16.80
N MET A 318 -16.91 15.17 16.28
CA MET A 318 -15.81 15.78 17.01
C MET A 318 -15.51 17.22 16.58
N CYS A 319 -16.22 17.76 15.58
CA CYS A 319 -15.94 19.08 14.98
C CYS A 319 -14.46 19.22 14.58
N ALA A 320 -13.88 18.14 14.03
CA ALA A 320 -12.45 18.06 13.74
C ALA A 320 -12.01 19.07 12.68
N ARG A 321 -10.85 19.69 12.88
CA ARG A 321 -10.23 20.60 11.92
C ARG A 321 -9.60 19.81 10.77
N LYS A 322 -9.45 20.43 9.59
CA LYS A 322 -8.91 19.79 8.37
C LYS A 322 -7.58 19.05 8.60
N TRP A 323 -6.64 19.63 9.34
CA TRP A 323 -5.36 18.98 9.63
C TRP A 323 -5.50 17.75 10.55
N GLN A 324 -6.50 17.72 11.44
CA GLN A 324 -6.76 16.61 12.36
C GLN A 324 -7.24 15.36 11.61
N LEU A 325 -7.94 15.53 10.48
CA LEU A 325 -8.43 14.43 9.65
C LEU A 325 -7.29 13.58 9.09
N GLY A 326 -6.20 14.22 8.66
CA GLY A 326 -5.02 13.51 8.18
C GLY A 326 -4.18 12.92 9.32
N VAL A 327 -4.01 13.67 10.42
CA VAL A 327 -3.22 13.24 11.57
C VAL A 327 -3.83 12.02 12.27
N ALA A 328 -5.15 11.84 12.20
CA ALA A 328 -5.83 10.68 12.76
C ALA A 328 -5.33 9.33 12.23
N PHE A 329 -4.82 9.28 11.00
CA PHE A 329 -4.27 8.07 10.38
C PHE A 329 -2.78 7.84 10.66
N LEU A 330 -2.05 8.82 11.19
CA LEU A 330 -0.62 8.67 11.50
C LEU A 330 -0.31 7.50 12.46
N PRO A 331 -1.07 7.29 13.56
CA PRO A 331 -0.83 6.16 14.43
C PRO A 331 -0.92 4.81 13.70
N ALA A 332 -1.88 4.66 12.77
CA ALA A 332 -2.04 3.45 11.97
C ALA A 332 -0.84 3.23 11.03
N SER A 333 -0.38 4.28 10.33
CA SER A 333 0.75 4.17 9.41
C SER A 333 2.06 3.86 10.13
N ILE A 334 2.32 4.50 11.29
CA ILE A 334 3.51 4.24 12.11
C ILE A 334 3.49 2.81 12.65
N SER A 335 2.36 2.37 13.19
CA SER A 335 2.22 1.02 13.76
C SER A 335 2.28 -0.07 12.70
N TYR A 336 1.76 0.19 11.49
CA TYR A 336 1.90 -0.71 10.35
C TYR A 336 3.37 -0.91 9.96
N LEU A 337 4.16 0.19 9.89
CA LEU A 337 5.59 0.12 9.64
C LEU A 337 6.32 -0.71 10.71
N ILE A 338 5.98 -0.52 11.98
CA ILE A 338 6.55 -1.30 13.08
C ILE A 338 6.14 -2.77 12.96
N GLY A 339 4.85 -3.04 12.74
CA GLY A 339 4.29 -4.39 12.62
C GLY A 339 4.93 -5.19 11.49
N THR A 340 5.02 -4.63 10.27
CA THR A 340 5.59 -5.31 9.11
C THR A 340 7.06 -5.69 9.30
N ASN A 341 7.86 -4.80 9.92
CA ASN A 341 9.28 -5.08 10.17
C ASN A 341 9.49 -6.12 11.28
N ILE A 342 8.72 -6.06 12.36
CA ILE A 342 8.82 -7.04 13.47
C ILE A 342 8.34 -8.42 13.01
N PHE A 343 7.15 -8.49 12.42
CA PHE A 343 6.53 -9.77 12.07
C PHE A 343 7.03 -10.35 10.75
N GLY A 344 7.71 -9.58 9.91
CA GLY A 344 8.46 -10.13 8.76
C GLY A 344 9.44 -11.23 9.18
N THR A 345 10.08 -11.11 10.35
CA THR A 345 11.00 -12.10 10.90
C THR A 345 10.34 -12.97 11.97
N LEU A 346 9.59 -12.37 12.89
CA LEU A 346 9.03 -13.07 14.05
C LEU A 346 7.93 -14.05 13.66
N ALA A 347 7.16 -13.79 12.60
CA ALA A 347 6.09 -14.66 12.14
C ALA A 347 6.58 -16.06 11.74
N HIS A 348 7.80 -16.17 11.20
CA HIS A 348 8.40 -17.46 10.90
C HIS A 348 8.59 -18.30 12.17
N ARG A 349 9.10 -17.70 13.26
CA ARG A 349 9.37 -18.38 14.53
C ARG A 349 8.11 -18.73 15.33
N MET A 350 7.12 -17.85 15.32
CA MET A 350 5.84 -18.06 16.02
C MET A 350 4.88 -18.97 15.24
N GLY A 351 5.07 -19.11 13.94
CA GLY A 351 4.12 -19.70 13.01
C GLY A 351 3.24 -18.63 12.35
N ARG A 352 3.37 -18.49 11.04
CA ARG A 352 2.68 -17.46 10.24
C ARG A 352 1.16 -17.51 10.36
N TRP A 353 0.59 -18.73 10.44
CA TRP A 353 -0.84 -18.93 10.64
C TRP A 353 -1.33 -18.34 11.97
N LEU A 354 -0.52 -18.48 13.04
CA LEU A 354 -0.86 -17.97 14.36
C LEU A 354 -0.78 -16.45 14.40
N CYS A 355 0.27 -15.87 13.79
CA CYS A 355 0.40 -14.41 13.66
C CYS A 355 -0.79 -13.80 12.91
N ALA A 356 -1.20 -14.41 11.79
CA ALA A 356 -2.36 -13.94 11.04
C ALA A 356 -3.66 -14.07 11.84
N LEU A 357 -3.86 -15.18 12.56
CA LEU A 357 -5.03 -15.37 13.41
C LEU A 357 -5.12 -14.28 14.49
N ILE A 358 -4.01 -14.05 15.22
CA ILE A 358 -3.95 -13.00 16.24
C ILE A 358 -4.14 -11.63 15.60
N GLY A 359 -3.50 -11.39 14.45
CA GLY A 359 -3.63 -10.16 13.69
C GLY A 359 -5.08 -9.88 13.30
N MET A 360 -5.80 -10.86 12.71
CA MET A 360 -7.20 -10.72 12.31
C MET A 360 -8.13 -10.41 13.50
N VAL A 361 -7.95 -11.10 14.63
CA VAL A 361 -8.70 -10.82 15.85
C VAL A 361 -8.41 -9.39 16.35
N LEU A 362 -7.14 -8.98 16.34
CA LEU A 362 -6.73 -7.65 16.80
C LEU A 362 -7.23 -6.54 15.87
N VAL A 363 -7.22 -6.74 14.52
CA VAL A 363 -7.84 -5.82 13.56
C VAL A 363 -9.30 -5.65 13.88
N GLY A 364 -10.05 -6.77 14.01
CA GLY A 364 -11.48 -6.73 14.25
C GLY A 364 -11.84 -5.98 15.55
N PHE A 365 -11.16 -6.27 16.65
CA PHE A 365 -11.36 -5.53 17.91
C PHE A 365 -10.98 -4.05 17.79
N SER A 366 -9.87 -3.73 17.14
CA SER A 366 -9.41 -2.35 16.97
C SER A 366 -10.39 -1.53 16.14
N VAL A 367 -10.91 -2.09 15.03
CA VAL A 367 -11.91 -1.45 14.17
C VAL A 367 -13.23 -1.21 14.94
N ILE A 368 -13.70 -2.19 15.73
CA ILE A 368 -14.89 -2.04 16.60
C ILE A 368 -14.69 -0.92 17.63
N CYS A 369 -13.46 -0.72 18.11
CA CYS A 369 -13.15 0.32 19.10
C CYS A 369 -13.12 1.73 18.54
N VAL A 370 -12.89 1.94 17.22
CA VAL A 370 -12.80 3.27 16.60
C VAL A 370 -13.99 4.17 16.90
N PRO A 371 -15.26 3.72 16.76
CA PRO A 371 -16.43 4.59 17.01
C PRO A 371 -16.65 5.01 18.49
N PHE A 372 -15.97 4.38 19.43
CA PHE A 372 -16.07 4.76 20.85
C PHE A 372 -15.18 5.96 21.21
N ALA A 373 -14.32 6.40 20.32
CA ALA A 373 -13.48 7.57 20.51
C ALA A 373 -14.36 8.83 20.53
N LYS A 374 -14.20 9.66 21.56
CA LYS A 374 -14.89 10.96 21.70
C LYS A 374 -14.04 12.12 21.16
N ASP A 375 -12.75 11.95 21.14
CA ASP A 375 -11.76 12.94 20.75
C ASP A 375 -10.73 12.33 19.82
N ILE A 376 -9.97 13.18 19.11
CA ILE A 376 -8.86 12.74 18.25
C ILE A 376 -7.81 11.93 19.04
N TYR A 377 -7.59 12.23 20.30
CA TYR A 377 -6.66 11.48 21.17
C TYR A 377 -7.18 10.07 21.47
N GLY A 378 -8.50 9.91 21.57
CA GLY A 378 -9.14 8.60 21.72
C GLY A 378 -9.00 7.69 20.52
N LEU A 379 -8.76 8.26 19.31
CA LEU A 379 -8.50 7.51 18.08
C LEU A 379 -7.08 6.94 17.99
N ILE A 380 -6.13 7.43 18.80
CA ILE A 380 -4.72 7.01 18.71
C ILE A 380 -4.58 5.51 18.97
N ILE A 381 -5.20 5.01 20.05
CA ILE A 381 -5.05 3.60 20.44
C ILE A 381 -5.74 2.65 19.44
N PRO A 382 -7.02 2.84 19.06
CA PRO A 382 -7.65 2.00 18.05
C PRO A 382 -6.91 2.03 16.70
N ASN A 383 -6.55 3.20 16.19
CA ASN A 383 -5.84 3.32 14.92
C ASN A 383 -4.45 2.69 14.97
N PHE A 384 -3.72 2.84 16.10
CA PHE A 384 -2.46 2.13 16.30
C PHE A 384 -2.68 0.61 16.27
N GLY A 385 -3.74 0.12 16.93
CA GLY A 385 -4.11 -1.29 16.91
C GLY A 385 -4.43 -1.80 15.51
N VAL A 386 -5.21 -1.05 14.73
CA VAL A 386 -5.55 -1.37 13.33
C VAL A 386 -4.28 -1.52 12.48
N GLY A 387 -3.42 -0.50 12.46
CA GLY A 387 -2.21 -0.53 11.64
C GLY A 387 -1.25 -1.65 12.04
N PHE A 388 -1.00 -1.81 13.36
CA PHE A 388 -0.12 -2.87 13.87
C PHE A 388 -0.61 -4.27 13.50
N ALA A 389 -1.91 -4.50 13.64
CA ALA A 389 -2.52 -5.78 13.36
C ALA A 389 -2.57 -6.10 11.85
N ILE A 390 -2.85 -5.12 10.98
CA ILE A 390 -2.75 -5.28 9.52
C ILE A 390 -1.30 -5.62 9.15
N GLY A 391 -0.31 -4.95 9.76
CA GLY A 391 1.11 -5.27 9.56
C GLY A 391 1.46 -6.72 9.92
N MET A 392 0.85 -7.26 11.00
CA MET A 392 0.99 -8.69 11.37
C MET A 392 0.39 -9.61 10.31
N VAL A 393 -0.80 -9.30 9.80
CA VAL A 393 -1.51 -10.12 8.80
C VAL A 393 -0.73 -10.13 7.48
N ASP A 394 -0.40 -8.96 6.94
CA ASP A 394 0.26 -8.83 5.64
C ASP A 394 1.65 -9.46 5.62
N SER A 395 2.47 -9.19 6.64
CA SER A 395 3.83 -9.74 6.76
C SER A 395 3.84 -11.26 7.01
N SER A 396 2.72 -11.82 7.48
CA SER A 396 2.56 -13.27 7.66
C SER A 396 1.99 -13.93 6.40
N MET A 397 0.96 -13.33 5.78
CA MET A 397 0.22 -13.93 4.67
C MET A 397 0.93 -13.78 3.32
N MET A 398 1.62 -12.67 3.07
CA MET A 398 2.38 -12.51 1.83
C MET A 398 3.47 -13.58 1.65
N PRO A 399 4.33 -13.89 2.63
CA PRO A 399 5.29 -15.00 2.51
C PRO A 399 4.64 -16.38 2.46
N ILE A 400 3.50 -16.59 3.14
CA ILE A 400 2.82 -17.90 3.13
C ILE A 400 2.28 -18.24 1.73
N MET A 401 1.91 -17.21 0.92
CA MET A 401 1.54 -17.39 -0.49
C MET A 401 2.66 -18.05 -1.29
N GLY A 402 3.91 -17.59 -1.13
CA GLY A 402 5.08 -18.20 -1.75
C GLY A 402 5.34 -19.62 -1.24
N TYR A 403 5.26 -19.84 0.08
CA TYR A 403 5.41 -21.15 0.70
C TYR A 403 4.38 -22.17 0.19
N LEU A 404 3.11 -21.79 0.05
CA LEU A 404 2.06 -22.67 -0.48
C LEU A 404 2.31 -23.07 -1.93
N VAL A 405 2.87 -22.18 -2.75
CA VAL A 405 3.26 -22.50 -4.13
C VAL A 405 4.41 -23.51 -4.11
N ASP A 406 5.42 -23.30 -3.29
CA ASP A 406 6.55 -24.23 -3.17
C ASP A 406 6.12 -25.62 -2.71
N LEU A 407 5.14 -25.69 -1.80
CA LEU A 407 4.68 -26.94 -1.22
C LEU A 407 3.72 -27.72 -2.14
N ARG A 408 2.84 -27.01 -2.88
CA ARG A 408 1.69 -27.64 -3.55
C ARG A 408 1.67 -27.47 -5.06
N HIS A 409 2.42 -26.51 -5.60
CA HIS A 409 2.42 -26.11 -7.00
C HIS A 409 3.84 -26.00 -7.56
N VAL A 410 3.96 -25.58 -8.81
CA VAL A 410 5.25 -25.25 -9.42
C VAL A 410 5.75 -23.93 -8.82
N SER A 411 7.02 -23.88 -8.41
CA SER A 411 7.65 -22.72 -7.75
C SER A 411 7.86 -21.55 -8.70
N VAL A 412 6.74 -20.99 -9.19
CA VAL A 412 6.65 -19.80 -10.05
C VAL A 412 5.64 -18.84 -9.43
N TYR A 413 6.09 -17.68 -9.01
CA TYR A 413 5.38 -16.88 -8.02
C TYR A 413 4.48 -15.78 -8.57
N GLY A 414 4.61 -15.41 -9.86
CA GLY A 414 3.87 -14.27 -10.43
C GLY A 414 2.35 -14.39 -10.28
N SER A 415 1.78 -15.57 -10.56
CA SER A 415 0.33 -15.79 -10.46
C SER A 415 -0.19 -15.75 -9.02
N VAL A 416 0.56 -16.25 -8.03
CA VAL A 416 0.11 -16.24 -6.63
C VAL A 416 0.16 -14.83 -6.03
N TYR A 417 1.21 -14.05 -6.35
CA TYR A 417 1.26 -12.66 -5.91
C TYR A 417 0.27 -11.76 -6.63
N ALA A 418 -0.14 -12.12 -7.86
CA ALA A 418 -1.29 -11.46 -8.49
C ALA A 418 -2.59 -11.71 -7.71
N ILE A 419 -2.81 -12.93 -7.18
CA ILE A 419 -3.96 -13.23 -6.32
C ILE A 419 -3.88 -12.44 -5.00
N ALA A 420 -2.72 -12.35 -4.39
CA ALA A 420 -2.51 -11.58 -3.18
C ALA A 420 -2.80 -10.08 -3.39
N ASP A 421 -2.31 -9.51 -4.50
CA ASP A 421 -2.53 -8.10 -4.84
C ASP A 421 -3.99 -7.83 -5.26
N VAL A 422 -4.68 -8.78 -5.92
CA VAL A 422 -6.14 -8.73 -6.15
C VAL A 422 -6.88 -8.66 -4.81
N ALA A 423 -6.52 -9.49 -3.86
CA ALA A 423 -7.15 -9.51 -2.53
C ALA A 423 -6.95 -8.17 -1.78
N PHE A 424 -5.74 -7.63 -1.83
CA PHE A 424 -5.42 -6.32 -1.29
C PHE A 424 -6.24 -5.20 -1.96
N CYS A 425 -6.24 -5.14 -3.29
CA CYS A 425 -6.96 -4.11 -4.05
C CYS A 425 -8.48 -4.21 -3.93
N MET A 426 -9.02 -5.40 -3.66
CA MET A 426 -10.47 -5.59 -3.52
C MET A 426 -11.02 -4.79 -2.33
N GLY A 427 -10.29 -4.74 -1.21
CA GLY A 427 -10.64 -3.88 -0.08
C GLY A 427 -10.70 -2.40 -0.47
N PHE A 428 -9.67 -1.91 -1.14
CA PHE A 428 -9.56 -0.50 -1.57
C PHE A 428 -10.45 -0.11 -2.76
N ALA A 429 -10.90 -1.06 -3.58
CA ALA A 429 -11.88 -0.80 -4.63
C ALA A 429 -13.31 -0.72 -4.07
N LEU A 430 -13.65 -1.61 -3.13
CA LEU A 430 -14.98 -1.67 -2.52
C LEU A 430 -15.16 -0.62 -1.41
N GLY A 431 -14.08 -0.30 -0.66
CA GLY A 431 -14.11 0.61 0.47
C GLY A 431 -14.74 1.96 0.14
N PRO A 432 -14.17 2.76 -0.77
CA PRO A 432 -14.72 4.06 -1.14
C PRO A 432 -16.09 3.99 -1.82
N SER A 433 -16.37 2.91 -2.57
CA SER A 433 -17.62 2.77 -3.34
C SER A 433 -18.81 2.39 -2.46
N ILE A 434 -18.61 1.47 -1.52
CA ILE A 434 -19.68 0.88 -0.69
C ILE A 434 -19.70 1.50 0.70
N GLY A 435 -18.51 1.76 1.27
CA GLY A 435 -18.37 2.23 2.65
C GLY A 435 -19.11 3.53 2.92
N GLY A 436 -19.05 4.50 1.99
CA GLY A 436 -19.78 5.76 2.11
C GLY A 436 -21.28 5.57 2.15
N SER A 437 -21.85 4.80 1.20
CA SER A 437 -23.30 4.55 1.10
C SER A 437 -23.83 3.74 2.29
N VAL A 438 -23.04 2.77 2.76
CA VAL A 438 -23.40 1.97 3.94
C VAL A 438 -23.31 2.83 5.22
N ALA A 439 -22.27 3.65 5.36
CA ALA A 439 -22.15 4.57 6.49
C ALA A 439 -23.30 5.59 6.55
N GLU A 440 -23.78 6.06 5.40
CA GLU A 440 -24.93 6.95 5.30
C GLU A 440 -26.24 6.25 5.72
N SER A 441 -26.42 4.99 5.34
CA SER A 441 -27.67 4.23 5.60
C SER A 441 -27.80 3.71 7.02
N ILE A 442 -26.73 3.15 7.60
CA ILE A 442 -26.73 2.50 8.93
C ILE A 442 -25.87 3.20 9.97
N GLY A 443 -25.09 4.20 9.55
CA GLY A 443 -24.15 4.94 10.41
C GLY A 443 -22.75 4.32 10.50
N PHE A 444 -21.74 5.17 10.68
CA PHE A 444 -20.34 4.79 10.81
C PHE A 444 -20.07 3.75 11.91
N PRO A 445 -20.65 3.85 13.13
CA PRO A 445 -20.42 2.86 14.19
C PRO A 445 -20.84 1.44 13.81
N TRP A 446 -21.98 1.28 13.13
CA TRP A 446 -22.46 -0.02 12.71
C TRP A 446 -21.62 -0.59 11.57
N LEU A 447 -21.19 0.26 10.62
CA LEU A 447 -20.29 -0.15 9.55
C LEU A 447 -18.99 -0.75 10.14
N MET A 448 -18.34 -0.05 11.07
CA MET A 448 -17.11 -0.53 11.71
C MET A 448 -17.33 -1.81 12.52
N THR A 449 -18.48 -1.91 13.22
CA THR A 449 -18.82 -3.12 13.99
C THR A 449 -18.99 -4.34 13.08
N ILE A 450 -19.68 -4.19 11.95
CA ILE A 450 -19.89 -5.29 10.98
C ILE A 450 -18.56 -5.76 10.41
N ILE A 451 -17.70 -4.84 9.98
CA ILE A 451 -16.39 -5.19 9.41
C ILE A 451 -15.52 -5.89 10.45
N GLY A 452 -15.42 -5.32 11.65
CA GLY A 452 -14.62 -5.93 12.70
C GLY A 452 -15.14 -7.30 13.14
N LEU A 453 -16.47 -7.52 13.08
CA LEU A 453 -17.04 -8.84 13.34
C LEU A 453 -16.70 -9.84 12.23
N ILE A 454 -16.70 -9.41 10.97
CA ILE A 454 -16.28 -10.24 9.83
C ILE A 454 -14.81 -10.67 10.01
N ASP A 455 -13.92 -9.75 10.41
CA ASP A 455 -12.51 -10.05 10.66
C ASP A 455 -12.33 -11.09 11.75
N VAL A 456 -13.03 -10.93 12.88
CA VAL A 456 -12.99 -11.90 13.98
C VAL A 456 -13.57 -13.26 13.59
N LEU A 457 -14.66 -13.29 12.80
CA LEU A 457 -15.26 -14.54 12.32
C LEU A 457 -14.39 -15.24 11.27
N PHE A 458 -13.59 -14.48 10.50
CA PHE A 458 -12.65 -15.04 9.54
C PHE A 458 -11.38 -15.61 10.19
N ALA A 459 -10.95 -15.04 11.33
CA ALA A 459 -9.70 -15.42 12.00
C ALA A 459 -9.53 -16.95 12.23
N PRO A 460 -10.55 -17.72 12.65
CA PRO A 460 -10.41 -19.19 12.82
C PRO A 460 -10.03 -19.94 11.55
N LEU A 461 -10.34 -19.41 10.36
CA LEU A 461 -9.96 -20.04 9.09
C LEU A 461 -8.43 -20.08 8.92
N CYS A 462 -7.69 -19.15 9.53
CA CYS A 462 -6.23 -19.16 9.50
C CYS A 462 -5.62 -20.42 10.18
N ILE A 463 -6.38 -21.13 11.02
CA ILE A 463 -5.92 -22.39 11.65
C ILE A 463 -5.65 -23.46 10.59
N PHE A 464 -6.41 -23.49 9.50
CA PHE A 464 -6.21 -24.43 8.41
C PHE A 464 -4.83 -24.27 7.74
N LEU A 465 -4.23 -23.08 7.82
CA LEU A 465 -2.89 -22.82 7.30
C LEU A 465 -1.75 -23.36 8.18
N ARG A 466 -2.07 -23.98 9.32
CA ARG A 466 -1.07 -24.53 10.24
C ARG A 466 -0.23 -25.65 9.60
N ASN A 467 -0.88 -26.61 8.97
CA ASN A 467 -0.25 -27.76 8.34
C ASN A 467 -0.93 -28.05 6.98
N PRO A 468 -0.66 -27.25 5.94
CA PRO A 468 -1.23 -27.53 4.63
C PRO A 468 -0.63 -28.85 4.08
N PRO A 469 -1.46 -29.78 3.60
CA PRO A 469 -0.97 -31.04 3.03
C PRO A 469 -0.18 -30.73 1.75
N GLY A 470 0.98 -31.35 1.59
CA GLY A 470 1.74 -31.33 0.34
C GLY A 470 0.99 -32.06 -0.78
N ASN A 471 1.37 -31.76 -2.03
CA ASN A 471 0.81 -32.48 -3.16
C ASN A 471 1.41 -33.90 -3.18
N GLU A 472 0.56 -34.92 -3.19
CA GLU A 472 0.98 -36.35 -3.14
C GLU A 472 1.91 -36.71 -4.30
N GLU A 473 1.71 -36.11 -5.49
CA GLU A 473 2.62 -36.27 -6.63
C GLU A 473 4.05 -35.74 -6.36
N LYS A 474 4.18 -34.58 -5.70
CA LYS A 474 5.51 -34.05 -5.33
C LYS A 474 6.18 -34.90 -4.26
N ILE A 475 5.41 -35.44 -3.30
CA ILE A 475 5.92 -36.34 -2.27
C ILE A 475 6.37 -37.67 -2.89
N ALA A 476 5.60 -38.20 -3.85
CA ALA A 476 5.96 -39.40 -4.59
C ALA A 476 7.25 -39.21 -5.41
N ILE A 477 7.39 -38.06 -6.11
CA ILE A 477 8.60 -37.73 -6.87
C ILE A 477 9.82 -37.57 -5.95
N LEU A 478 9.64 -36.95 -4.77
CA LEU A 478 10.70 -36.78 -3.79
C LEU A 478 11.09 -38.10 -3.12
N MET A 479 10.15 -39.04 -2.91
CA MET A 479 10.42 -40.36 -2.42
C MET A 479 11.11 -41.25 -3.47
N ASP A 480 10.73 -41.13 -4.75
CA ASP A 480 11.34 -41.84 -5.88
C ASP A 480 12.76 -41.34 -6.17
N SER A 481 12.99 -40.01 -6.05
CA SER A 481 14.34 -39.44 -6.15
C SER A 481 15.28 -39.83 -5.02
N ASN A 482 14.77 -40.18 -3.83
CA ASN A 482 15.58 -40.71 -2.73
C ASN A 482 16.01 -42.14 -2.94
N CYS A 483 15.32 -42.93 -3.79
CA CYS A 483 15.77 -44.24 -4.22
C CYS A 483 16.86 -44.24 -5.30
N SER A 484 17.10 -43.11 -5.97
CA SER A 484 18.11 -42.98 -7.04
C SER A 484 18.95 -41.71 -6.88
N MET A 485 19.39 -41.41 -5.67
CA MET A 485 20.33 -40.32 -5.45
C MET A 485 21.75 -40.74 -5.78
N LYS A 486 22.14 -40.67 -7.05
CA LYS A 486 23.48 -40.23 -7.38
C LYS A 486 23.51 -38.73 -7.09
N THR A 487 24.08 -38.44 -5.93
CA THR A 487 24.41 -37.07 -5.51
C THR A 487 25.24 -36.40 -6.60
N ARG A 488 24.65 -35.57 -7.46
CA ARG A 488 25.41 -34.60 -8.22
C ARG A 488 25.79 -33.51 -7.24
N THR A 489 26.86 -33.75 -6.51
CA THR A 489 27.62 -32.72 -5.87
C THR A 489 28.09 -31.78 -6.96
N TYR A 490 27.59 -30.56 -6.99
CA TYR A 490 28.21 -29.48 -7.73
C TYR A 490 29.53 -29.20 -7.02
N SER A 491 30.61 -29.87 -7.46
CA SER A 491 31.94 -29.46 -7.10
C SER A 491 32.21 -28.13 -7.80
N THR A 492 32.29 -27.09 -7.01
CA THR A 492 33.00 -25.86 -7.36
C THR A 492 34.40 -26.30 -7.79
N GLN A 493 34.67 -26.28 -9.10
CA GLN A 493 36.01 -26.41 -9.61
C GLN A 493 36.78 -25.14 -9.26
N ASP A 494 37.61 -25.24 -8.24
CA ASP A 494 38.74 -24.34 -8.03
C ASP A 494 39.73 -24.57 -9.20
N PRO A 495 40.11 -23.51 -9.94
CA PRO A 495 41.08 -23.61 -11.03
C PRO A 495 42.48 -23.35 -10.49
N TYR A 496 43.00 -24.16 -9.59
CA TYR A 496 44.41 -24.19 -9.25
C TYR A 496 44.75 -25.52 -8.57
N GLN A 497 45.11 -26.53 -9.40
CA GLN A 497 46.05 -27.55 -8.96
C GLN A 497 46.91 -27.96 -10.17
N SER A 498 48.17 -27.69 -9.96
CA SER A 498 49.34 -27.97 -10.76
C SER A 498 49.44 -29.40 -11.30
N HIS A 499 49.91 -29.47 -12.54
CA HIS A 499 50.54 -30.64 -13.15
C HIS A 499 51.55 -31.31 -12.20
N ASP A 500 51.38 -32.60 -12.07
CA ASP A 500 52.49 -33.53 -11.81
C ASP A 500 52.33 -34.67 -12.81
N PRO A 501 53.34 -34.91 -13.68
CA PRO A 501 53.42 -36.08 -14.55
C PRO A 501 54.23 -37.15 -13.84
N ASP A 502 53.87 -38.36 -14.04
CA ASP A 502 54.56 -39.62 -13.82
C ASP A 502 53.80 -40.60 -12.94
N LEU A 503 53.24 -41.56 -13.62
CA LEU A 503 53.48 -42.96 -13.38
C LEU A 503 52.59 -43.78 -14.33
N ASP A 504 53.25 -44.25 -15.41
CA ASP A 504 52.89 -45.45 -16.15
C ASP A 504 52.87 -46.65 -15.20
N GLU A 505 51.85 -47.47 -15.28
CA GLU A 505 52.00 -48.90 -15.17
C GLU A 505 50.79 -49.63 -15.77
N ASP A 506 51.11 -50.35 -16.85
CA ASP A 506 50.40 -51.44 -17.50
C ASP A 506 49.73 -52.41 -16.50
N TYR A 507 48.57 -52.89 -16.87
CA TYR A 507 48.20 -54.30 -16.80
C TYR A 507 47.08 -54.61 -17.78
N ASP A 508 47.49 -55.25 -18.89
CA ASP A 508 46.70 -56.20 -19.67
C ASP A 508 46.27 -57.37 -18.81
N GLU A 509 45.09 -57.89 -19.02
CA GLU A 509 44.73 -59.32 -19.13
C GLU A 509 43.21 -59.44 -19.24
N ASP A 510 42.74 -59.75 -20.40
CA ASP A 510 42.16 -60.95 -20.97
C ASP A 510 41.27 -61.85 -20.03
N TYR A 511 40.28 -62.37 -20.73
CA TYR A 511 39.41 -63.57 -20.62
C TYR A 511 37.91 -63.32 -20.22
N ASP A 512 37.20 -63.67 -21.12
CA ASP A 512 36.06 -64.48 -21.62
C ASP A 512 34.73 -63.76 -21.72
#